data_94a9e120ecaac18abcaf5ff6d376e60f
#
_entry.id   94a9e120ecaac18abcaf5ff6d376e60f
#
_cell.length_a   1.000
_cell.length_b   1.000
_cell.length_c   1.000
_cell.angle_alpha   90.00
_cell.angle_beta   90.00
_cell.angle_gamma   90.00
#
_symmetry.space_group_name_H-M   'P 1'
#
loop_
_entity.id
_entity.type
_entity.pdbx_description
1 polymer ?
#
loop_
_entity_poly.entity_id
_entity_poly.type
_entity_poly.pdbx_seq_one_letter_code
_entity_poly.pdbx_strand_id
1 'polypeptide(L)'
;MESHSASKALPLDYIIQHAQTLSKEDIRDDIVGDIYRTSASICKESVQYTNTDKLYRSEKLDKIFTSPIWGFPIMLGILSIIFYLTIAGANVPSDMIAEFFGWAEGYLTSWFQAARAPEWLHGILILGLFRGIGAVISVMLPPMAIFFPMFALLENYGYLPRVAFNMDRLFKRSGAHGKQSLTMAMGFGCNAAAIMSTRIIESPRERMLAILTNNFVPCNGRWPMLILMASLFMAAGYTGSMQTLVTAGVVVGMVVIGVIMTLTVSWVLSKTALKGVPTHYTLELPPYRKPKVWNTIVRATLDKSIYVLKRAIVVAAPAAALTWLLANIFIGDTSLLMYFVNFLDPFAKMLGLDGFILAAFILGLPANEIVIPILLMSYLSTGALTEIDDFNQIKNLFLENGWTWLTALNTMLFSLLHFPCGTTLVNIYKETKSAKWTFLSFAIPTVIAIIVTFLSTQLVHWLGLV
;
A
#
# COMPACT_ATOMS: atom_id res chain seq x y z
N MET A 1 9.52 -40.29 54.28
CA MET A 1 8.41 -41.16 53.82
C MET A 1 7.46 -40.28 53.05
N GLU A 2 7.66 -40.18 51.78
CA GLU A 2 6.96 -39.29 50.87
C GLU A 2 6.04 -40.08 49.98
N SER A 3 4.78 -39.72 50.02
CA SER A 3 3.77 -40.30 49.18
C SER A 3 3.87 -39.66 47.77
N HIS A 4 4.53 -40.31 46.82
CA HIS A 4 4.32 -40.05 45.43
C HIS A 4 2.85 -40.28 45.09
N SER A 5 2.10 -39.21 44.86
CA SER A 5 0.77 -39.31 44.27
C SER A 5 0.94 -39.85 42.82
N ALA A 6 0.61 -41.11 42.67
CA ALA A 6 0.55 -41.76 41.33
C ALA A 6 -0.49 -41.01 40.50
N SER A 7 -0.03 -40.30 39.51
CA SER A 7 -0.86 -39.79 38.42
C SER A 7 -1.63 -40.97 37.83
N LYS A 8 -2.96 -40.99 38.00
CA LYS A 8 -3.82 -41.97 37.32
C LYS A 8 -3.64 -41.79 35.82
N ALA A 9 -2.89 -42.69 35.20
CA ALA A 9 -2.79 -42.73 33.74
C ALA A 9 -4.21 -42.92 33.18
N LEU A 10 -4.64 -41.97 32.37
CA LEU A 10 -5.91 -42.06 31.66
C LEU A 10 -5.87 -43.27 30.72
N PRO A 11 -6.98 -44.03 30.58
CA PRO A 11 -7.05 -45.17 29.67
C PRO A 11 -6.64 -44.76 28.24
N LEU A 12 -5.83 -45.61 27.60
CA LEU A 12 -5.31 -45.30 26.25
C LEU A 12 -6.44 -45.04 25.24
N ASP A 13 -7.55 -45.77 25.35
CA ASP A 13 -8.74 -45.59 24.51
C ASP A 13 -9.40 -44.20 24.68
N TYR A 14 -9.41 -43.67 25.90
CA TYR A 14 -9.90 -42.32 26.17
C TYR A 14 -8.98 -41.26 25.54
N ILE A 15 -7.68 -41.44 25.60
CA ILE A 15 -6.69 -40.57 24.99
C ILE A 15 -6.81 -40.58 23.47
N ILE A 16 -6.98 -41.76 22.86
CA ILE A 16 -7.14 -41.93 21.42
C ILE A 16 -8.46 -41.30 20.95
N GLN A 17 -9.56 -41.52 21.65
CA GLN A 17 -10.86 -40.97 21.33
C GLN A 17 -10.87 -39.46 21.46
N HIS A 18 -10.24 -38.90 22.48
CA HIS A 18 -10.12 -37.47 22.67
C HIS A 18 -9.18 -36.80 21.65
N ALA A 19 -8.07 -37.47 21.29
CA ALA A 19 -7.17 -37.03 20.24
C ALA A 19 -7.81 -37.02 18.83
N GLN A 20 -8.78 -37.88 18.57
CA GLN A 20 -9.54 -37.90 17.32
C GLN A 20 -10.57 -36.78 17.21
N THR A 21 -11.01 -36.23 18.33
CA THR A 21 -11.97 -35.08 18.36
C THR A 21 -11.29 -33.72 18.33
N LEU A 22 -9.99 -33.64 18.66
CA LEU A 22 -9.21 -32.41 18.63
C LEU A 22 -8.66 -32.17 17.22
N SER A 23 -8.77 -30.95 16.75
CA SER A 23 -8.08 -30.55 15.52
C SER A 23 -6.56 -30.58 15.75
N LYS A 24 -5.79 -30.79 14.68
CA LYS A 24 -4.31 -30.70 14.78
C LYS A 24 -3.83 -29.34 15.30
N GLU A 25 -4.65 -28.30 15.11
CA GLU A 25 -4.39 -26.94 15.58
C GLU A 25 -4.55 -26.85 17.10
N ASP A 26 -5.62 -27.40 17.66
CA ASP A 26 -5.89 -27.36 19.11
C ASP A 26 -4.82 -28.11 19.91
N ILE A 27 -4.42 -29.31 19.46
CA ILE A 27 -3.36 -30.10 20.12
C ILE A 27 -2.04 -29.34 20.14
N ARG A 28 -1.71 -28.69 19.05
CA ARG A 28 -0.48 -27.92 18.92
C ARG A 28 -0.50 -26.69 19.81
N ASP A 29 -1.62 -25.98 19.90
CA ASP A 29 -1.79 -24.82 20.75
C ASP A 29 -1.68 -25.17 22.24
N ASP A 30 -2.25 -26.29 22.64
CA ASP A 30 -2.14 -26.80 23.99
C ASP A 30 -0.69 -27.17 24.35
N ILE A 31 0.02 -27.89 23.46
CA ILE A 31 1.44 -28.26 23.67
C ILE A 31 2.30 -26.98 23.80
N VAL A 32 2.13 -26.01 22.91
CA VAL A 32 2.87 -24.76 22.94
C VAL A 32 2.52 -23.99 24.22
N GLY A 33 1.25 -23.92 24.59
CA GLY A 33 0.77 -23.29 25.80
C GLY A 33 1.38 -23.90 27.08
N ASP A 34 1.51 -25.23 27.13
CA ASP A 34 2.12 -25.94 28.26
C ASP A 34 3.64 -25.70 28.36
N ILE A 35 4.34 -25.70 27.23
CA ILE A 35 5.77 -25.35 27.17
C ILE A 35 5.99 -23.95 27.73
N TYR A 36 5.17 -22.96 27.33
CA TYR A 36 5.27 -21.59 27.83
C TYR A 36 4.93 -21.47 29.31
N ARG A 37 3.89 -22.15 29.79
CA ARG A 37 3.54 -22.18 31.22
C ARG A 37 4.67 -22.77 32.07
N THR A 38 5.24 -23.86 31.63
CA THR A 38 6.38 -24.51 32.31
C THR A 38 7.62 -23.61 32.30
N SER A 39 7.94 -23.00 31.15
CA SER A 39 9.06 -22.06 31.05
C SER A 39 8.84 -20.84 31.94
N ALA A 40 7.62 -20.28 32.00
CA ALA A 40 7.28 -19.15 32.86
C ALA A 40 7.42 -19.49 34.35
N SER A 41 7.04 -20.73 34.76
CA SER A 41 7.22 -21.16 36.17
C SER A 41 8.70 -21.29 36.53
N ILE A 42 9.53 -21.85 35.64
CA ILE A 42 10.97 -21.96 35.86
C ILE A 42 11.62 -20.57 35.94
N CYS A 43 11.24 -19.68 35.02
CA CYS A 43 11.75 -18.30 35.02
C CYS A 43 11.37 -17.54 36.31
N LYS A 44 10.15 -17.75 36.83
CA LYS A 44 9.69 -17.08 38.07
C LYS A 44 10.52 -17.46 39.28
N GLU A 45 11.03 -18.70 39.35
CA GLU A 45 11.85 -19.22 40.43
C GLU A 45 13.34 -18.88 40.26
N SER A 46 13.81 -18.82 39.01
CA SER A 46 15.25 -18.72 38.69
C SER A 46 15.74 -17.31 38.36
N VAL A 47 14.84 -16.43 37.89
CA VAL A 47 15.24 -15.09 37.38
C VAL A 47 14.97 -14.00 38.43
N GLN A 48 16.04 -13.33 38.85
CA GLN A 48 15.95 -12.13 39.68
C GLN A 48 16.11 -10.88 38.82
N TYR A 49 15.11 -10.00 38.83
CA TYR A 49 15.16 -8.75 38.08
C TYR A 49 15.85 -7.65 38.88
N THR A 50 16.97 -7.16 38.35
CA THR A 50 17.75 -6.04 38.98
C THR A 50 17.13 -4.66 38.76
N ASN A 51 16.17 -4.50 37.86
CA ASN A 51 15.56 -3.20 37.51
C ASN A 51 14.03 -3.30 37.33
N THR A 52 13.33 -3.45 38.45
CA THR A 52 11.86 -3.63 38.49
C THR A 52 11.09 -2.41 37.94
N ASP A 53 11.61 -1.17 38.11
CA ASP A 53 10.92 0.05 37.67
C ASP A 53 10.78 0.14 36.13
N LYS A 54 11.79 -0.31 35.39
CA LYS A 54 11.71 -0.34 33.93
C LYS A 54 10.72 -1.37 33.42
N LEU A 55 10.71 -2.55 34.06
CA LEU A 55 9.74 -3.62 33.77
C LEU A 55 8.32 -3.13 34.02
N TYR A 56 8.06 -2.57 35.19
CA TYR A 56 6.75 -2.05 35.61
C TYR A 56 6.22 -0.98 34.61
N ARG A 57 7.07 -0.05 34.17
CA ARG A 57 6.70 0.96 33.17
C ARG A 57 6.38 0.33 31.81
N SER A 58 7.16 -0.65 31.38
CA SER A 58 6.90 -1.39 30.14
C SER A 58 5.57 -2.13 30.19
N GLU A 59 5.30 -2.85 31.27
CA GLU A 59 4.03 -3.56 31.47
C GLU A 59 2.82 -2.62 31.50
N LYS A 60 2.96 -1.46 32.14
CA LYS A 60 1.88 -0.46 32.19
C LYS A 60 1.58 0.11 30.81
N LEU A 61 2.61 0.39 30.00
CA LEU A 61 2.45 0.83 28.61
C LEU A 61 1.84 -0.28 27.76
N ASP A 62 2.29 -1.52 27.95
CA ASP A 62 1.76 -2.67 27.21
C ASP A 62 0.27 -2.89 27.49
N LYS A 63 -0.18 -2.76 28.75
CA LYS A 63 -1.60 -2.82 29.10
C LYS A 63 -2.47 -1.83 28.31
N ILE A 64 -1.92 -0.66 27.98
CA ILE A 64 -2.63 0.37 27.21
C ILE A 64 -2.58 0.04 25.73
N PHE A 65 -1.37 -0.21 25.18
CA PHE A 65 -1.16 -0.41 23.74
C PHE A 65 -1.68 -1.76 23.23
N THR A 66 -1.76 -2.79 24.07
CA THR A 66 -2.31 -4.11 23.71
C THR A 66 -3.76 -4.30 24.17
N SER A 67 -4.40 -3.26 24.71
CA SER A 67 -5.80 -3.29 25.14
C SER A 67 -6.71 -3.55 23.94
N PRO A 68 -7.72 -4.44 24.06
CA PRO A 68 -8.72 -4.70 23.02
C PRO A 68 -9.53 -3.46 22.63
N ILE A 69 -9.72 -2.52 23.58
CA ILE A 69 -10.54 -1.31 23.39
C ILE A 69 -9.66 -0.13 22.97
N TRP A 70 -8.56 0.15 23.70
CA TRP A 70 -7.71 1.31 23.47
C TRP A 70 -6.60 1.09 22.46
N GLY A 71 -6.18 -0.15 22.24
CA GLY A 71 -5.09 -0.47 21.32
C GLY A 71 -5.39 -0.06 19.87
N PHE A 72 -6.62 -0.28 19.38
CA PHE A 72 -7.04 0.10 18.03
C PHE A 72 -7.11 1.63 17.81
N PRO A 73 -7.80 2.42 18.66
CA PRO A 73 -7.82 3.87 18.50
C PRO A 73 -6.44 4.51 18.57
N ILE A 74 -5.58 4.02 19.47
CA ILE A 74 -4.20 4.54 19.60
C ILE A 74 -3.39 4.21 18.35
N MET A 75 -3.52 3.00 17.81
CA MET A 75 -2.87 2.59 16.57
C MET A 75 -3.29 3.47 15.39
N LEU A 76 -4.58 3.71 15.23
CA LEU A 76 -5.11 4.60 14.20
C LEU A 76 -4.66 6.05 14.42
N GLY A 77 -4.63 6.53 15.66
CA GLY A 77 -4.16 7.87 16.01
C GLY A 77 -2.69 8.08 15.63
N ILE A 78 -1.81 7.16 16.01
CA ILE A 78 -0.38 7.23 15.67
C ILE A 78 -0.19 7.17 14.16
N LEU A 79 -0.89 6.26 13.47
CA LEU A 79 -0.82 6.15 12.02
C LEU A 79 -1.29 7.44 11.34
N SER A 80 -2.40 8.03 11.81
CA SER A 80 -2.93 9.30 11.30
C SER A 80 -1.95 10.46 11.49
N ILE A 81 -1.28 10.53 12.65
CA ILE A 81 -0.23 11.54 12.92
C ILE A 81 0.93 11.38 11.94
N ILE A 82 1.40 10.16 11.71
CA ILE A 82 2.49 9.89 10.76
C ILE A 82 2.09 10.34 9.35
N PHE A 83 0.88 9.99 8.90
CA PHE A 83 0.39 10.41 7.59
C PHE A 83 0.24 11.91 7.48
N TYR A 84 -0.35 12.55 8.48
CA TYR A 84 -0.47 14.01 8.50
C TYR A 84 0.88 14.70 8.38
N LEU A 85 1.86 14.28 9.19
CA LEU A 85 3.21 14.84 9.15
C LEU A 85 3.92 14.53 7.83
N THR A 86 3.67 13.37 7.25
CA THR A 86 4.25 12.99 5.94
C THR A 86 3.68 13.86 4.83
N ILE A 87 2.35 14.02 4.75
CA ILE A 87 1.70 14.79 3.68
C ILE A 87 2.00 16.27 3.87
N ALA A 88 1.72 16.83 5.04
CA ALA A 88 1.94 18.26 5.30
C ALA A 88 3.42 18.66 5.22
N GLY A 89 4.32 17.78 5.69
CA GLY A 89 5.76 18.03 5.66
C GLY A 89 6.40 17.82 4.28
N ALA A 90 5.77 17.05 3.40
CA ALA A 90 6.29 16.78 2.07
C ALA A 90 5.95 17.87 1.05
N ASN A 91 4.85 18.61 1.21
CA ASN A 91 4.38 19.57 0.20
C ASN A 91 5.46 20.58 -0.19
N VAL A 92 5.98 21.34 0.77
CA VAL A 92 7.00 22.37 0.48
C VAL A 92 8.26 21.81 -0.19
N PRO A 93 8.89 20.72 0.31
CA PRO A 93 10.01 20.11 -0.40
C PRO A 93 9.65 19.56 -1.78
N SER A 94 8.43 19.06 -1.98
CA SER A 94 7.97 18.56 -3.29
C SER A 94 7.88 19.71 -4.30
N ASP A 95 7.28 20.83 -3.91
CA ASP A 95 7.16 22.03 -4.75
C ASP A 95 8.54 22.59 -5.12
N MET A 96 9.46 22.69 -4.15
CA MET A 96 10.84 23.13 -4.41
C MET A 96 11.58 22.24 -5.41
N ILE A 97 11.39 20.91 -5.31
CA ILE A 97 12.00 19.95 -6.26
C ILE A 97 11.34 20.07 -7.62
N ALA A 98 10.02 20.22 -7.69
CA ALA A 98 9.28 20.42 -8.94
C ALA A 98 9.71 21.73 -9.65
N GLU A 99 9.83 22.84 -8.92
CA GLU A 99 10.35 24.10 -9.44
C GLU A 99 11.78 23.98 -9.97
N PHE A 100 12.65 23.28 -9.23
CA PHE A 100 14.01 22.98 -9.67
C PHE A 100 14.04 22.21 -11.00
N PHE A 101 13.24 21.15 -11.12
CA PHE A 101 13.15 20.39 -12.37
C PHE A 101 12.53 21.21 -13.50
N GLY A 102 11.55 22.05 -13.22
CA GLY A 102 10.95 22.98 -14.19
C GLY A 102 11.97 24.02 -14.70
N TRP A 103 12.77 24.62 -13.79
CA TRP A 103 13.87 25.50 -14.16
C TRP A 103 14.92 24.77 -15.03
N ALA A 104 15.33 23.57 -14.62
CA ALA A 104 16.31 22.79 -15.37
C ALA A 104 15.77 22.37 -16.75
N GLU A 105 14.48 22.05 -16.86
CA GLU A 105 13.80 21.75 -18.13
C GLU A 105 13.86 22.96 -19.07
N GLY A 106 13.55 24.16 -18.55
CA GLY A 106 13.63 25.40 -19.34
C GLY A 106 15.05 25.68 -19.85
N TYR A 107 16.05 25.47 -18.99
CA TYR A 107 17.46 25.61 -19.38
C TYR A 107 17.89 24.59 -20.44
N LEU A 108 17.53 23.33 -20.25
CA LEU A 108 17.83 22.26 -21.22
C LEU A 108 17.12 22.52 -22.56
N THR A 109 15.88 22.96 -22.54
CA THR A 109 15.11 23.30 -23.73
C THR A 109 15.78 24.43 -24.51
N SER A 110 16.22 25.52 -23.84
CA SER A 110 16.94 26.60 -24.50
C SER A 110 18.28 26.18 -25.09
N TRP A 111 18.99 25.28 -24.43
CA TRP A 111 20.24 24.69 -24.94
C TRP A 111 20.00 23.81 -26.19
N PHE A 112 18.93 22.97 -26.19
CA PHE A 112 18.56 22.17 -27.36
C PHE A 112 18.16 23.03 -28.55
N GLN A 113 17.44 24.12 -28.32
CA GLN A 113 17.09 25.09 -29.36
C GLN A 113 18.33 25.81 -29.93
N ALA A 114 19.24 26.21 -29.06
CA ALA A 114 20.51 26.83 -29.49
C ALA A 114 21.40 25.85 -30.30
N ALA A 115 21.38 24.59 -29.94
CA ALA A 115 22.09 23.51 -30.66
C ALA A 115 21.38 23.07 -31.97
N ARG A 116 20.19 23.64 -32.28
CA ARG A 116 19.34 23.24 -33.44
C ARG A 116 19.08 21.74 -33.46
N ALA A 117 18.91 21.13 -32.29
CA ALA A 117 18.60 19.71 -32.19
C ALA A 117 17.22 19.39 -32.77
N PRO A 118 17.02 18.19 -33.40
CA PRO A 118 15.72 17.81 -33.90
C PRO A 118 14.61 17.84 -32.85
N GLU A 119 13.42 18.32 -33.21
CA GLU A 119 12.29 18.46 -32.27
C GLU A 119 11.88 17.13 -31.62
N TRP A 120 11.95 16.03 -32.38
CA TRP A 120 11.65 14.70 -31.84
C TRP A 120 12.62 14.29 -30.72
N LEU A 121 13.89 14.66 -30.85
CA LEU A 121 14.92 14.35 -29.84
C LEU A 121 14.69 15.17 -28.55
N HIS A 122 14.39 16.48 -28.70
CA HIS A 122 13.99 17.32 -27.60
C HIS A 122 12.74 16.75 -26.89
N GLY A 123 11.73 16.36 -27.68
CA GLY A 123 10.48 15.81 -27.17
C GLY A 123 10.69 14.54 -26.32
N ILE A 124 11.42 13.57 -26.84
CA ILE A 124 11.66 12.31 -26.11
C ILE A 124 12.54 12.52 -24.88
N LEU A 125 13.64 13.27 -25.00
CA LEU A 125 14.63 13.40 -23.91
C LEU A 125 14.20 14.40 -22.85
N ILE A 126 13.62 15.53 -23.23
CA ILE A 126 13.26 16.59 -22.28
C ILE A 126 11.80 16.45 -21.84
N LEU A 127 10.83 16.50 -22.76
CA LEU A 127 9.42 16.48 -22.42
C LEU A 127 8.91 15.09 -22.00
N GLY A 128 9.49 14.02 -22.54
CA GLY A 128 9.17 12.66 -22.14
C GLY A 128 9.99 12.23 -20.90
N LEU A 129 11.27 11.98 -21.10
CA LEU A 129 12.12 11.33 -20.10
C LEU A 129 12.44 12.25 -18.91
N PHE A 130 12.96 13.46 -19.15
CA PHE A 130 13.43 14.34 -18.07
C PHE A 130 12.26 14.86 -17.22
N ARG A 131 11.18 15.35 -17.85
CA ARG A 131 9.96 15.79 -17.16
C ARG A 131 9.31 14.64 -16.39
N GLY A 132 9.21 13.43 -16.98
CA GLY A 132 8.67 12.27 -16.29
C GLY A 132 9.50 11.82 -15.09
N ILE A 133 10.83 11.88 -15.17
CA ILE A 133 11.73 11.62 -14.03
C ILE A 133 11.54 12.71 -12.97
N GLY A 134 11.48 13.97 -13.35
CA GLY A 134 11.28 15.11 -12.45
C GLY A 134 9.99 14.98 -11.65
N ALA A 135 8.87 14.69 -12.34
CA ALA A 135 7.57 14.45 -11.71
C ALA A 135 7.62 13.30 -10.68
N VAL A 136 8.25 12.18 -11.03
CA VAL A 136 8.37 11.03 -10.10
C VAL A 136 9.25 11.38 -8.89
N ILE A 137 10.37 12.12 -9.08
CA ILE A 137 11.26 12.49 -7.98
C ILE A 137 10.58 13.49 -7.05
N SER A 138 9.94 14.53 -7.59
CA SER A 138 9.29 15.58 -6.80
C SER A 138 8.18 15.04 -5.92
N VAL A 139 7.36 14.12 -6.44
CA VAL A 139 6.22 13.56 -5.71
C VAL A 139 6.61 12.41 -4.77
N MET A 140 7.63 11.60 -5.10
CA MET A 140 7.97 10.42 -4.30
C MET A 140 9.02 10.68 -3.22
N LEU A 141 10.06 11.47 -3.52
CA LEU A 141 11.21 11.59 -2.61
C LEU A 141 10.86 12.24 -1.27
N PRO A 142 10.16 13.40 -1.18
CA PRO A 142 9.90 14.04 0.09
C PRO A 142 8.99 13.24 1.03
N PRO A 143 7.85 12.68 0.57
CA PRO A 143 7.04 11.84 1.46
C PRO A 143 7.79 10.61 1.97
N MET A 144 8.59 9.95 1.12
CA MET A 144 9.40 8.80 1.55
C MET A 144 10.47 9.18 2.55
N ALA A 145 11.11 10.35 2.38
CA ALA A 145 12.16 10.83 3.27
C ALA A 145 11.62 11.19 4.67
N ILE A 146 10.32 11.44 4.81
CA ILE A 146 9.66 11.68 6.09
C ILE A 146 9.07 10.38 6.66
N PHE A 147 8.33 9.63 5.85
CA PHE A 147 7.61 8.44 6.29
C PHE A 147 8.56 7.33 6.80
N PHE A 148 9.60 6.97 6.04
CA PHE A 148 10.47 5.86 6.43
C PHE A 148 11.25 6.09 7.72
N PRO A 149 11.82 7.27 8.00
CA PRO A 149 12.43 7.55 9.30
C PRO A 149 11.44 7.49 10.45
N MET A 150 10.23 8.05 10.29
CA MET A 150 9.20 8.01 11.33
C MET A 150 8.79 6.57 11.65
N PHE A 151 8.58 5.76 10.61
CA PHE A 151 8.24 4.36 10.77
C PHE A 151 9.39 3.56 11.41
N ALA A 152 10.64 3.82 10.99
CA ALA A 152 11.83 3.20 11.59
C ALA A 152 12.04 3.59 13.07
N LEU A 153 11.67 4.80 13.45
CA LEU A 153 11.68 5.22 14.86
C LEU A 153 10.66 4.44 15.69
N LEU A 154 9.44 4.23 15.18
CA LEU A 154 8.43 3.40 15.83
C LEU A 154 8.87 1.94 15.96
N GLU A 155 9.52 1.41 14.93
CA GLU A 155 10.10 0.07 14.91
C GLU A 155 11.16 -0.08 16.00
N ASN A 156 12.14 0.83 16.04
CA ASN A 156 13.22 0.83 17.03
C ASN A 156 12.74 1.08 18.46
N TYR A 157 11.69 1.87 18.63
CA TYR A 157 11.06 2.08 19.94
C TYR A 157 10.38 0.80 20.46
N GLY A 158 10.04 -0.13 19.55
CA GLY A 158 9.35 -1.38 19.87
C GLY A 158 7.83 -1.30 19.83
N TYR A 159 7.25 -0.24 19.24
CA TYR A 159 5.80 -0.09 19.11
C TYR A 159 5.19 -1.07 18.10
N LEU A 160 5.87 -1.33 16.99
CA LEU A 160 5.33 -2.18 15.92
C LEU A 160 4.97 -3.62 16.35
N PRO A 161 5.71 -4.31 17.23
CA PRO A 161 5.27 -5.59 17.76
C PRO A 161 3.92 -5.54 18.47
N ARG A 162 3.57 -4.41 19.12
CA ARG A 162 2.26 -4.23 19.79
C ARG A 162 1.13 -4.10 18.77
N VAL A 163 1.40 -3.42 17.66
CA VAL A 163 0.47 -3.38 16.51
C VAL A 163 0.22 -4.79 15.97
N ALA A 164 1.28 -5.58 15.75
CA ALA A 164 1.15 -6.96 15.31
C ALA A 164 0.35 -7.82 16.28
N PHE A 165 0.54 -7.65 17.58
CA PHE A 165 -0.21 -8.35 18.62
C PHE A 165 -1.71 -8.06 18.54
N ASN A 166 -2.09 -6.78 18.44
CA ASN A 166 -3.50 -6.39 18.36
C ASN A 166 -4.19 -6.95 17.11
N MET A 167 -3.48 -7.02 16.01
CA MET A 167 -4.01 -7.49 14.72
C MET A 167 -3.95 -9.01 14.55
N ASP A 168 -3.19 -9.72 15.38
CA ASP A 168 -2.90 -11.15 15.20
C ASP A 168 -4.17 -12.00 15.13
N ARG A 169 -5.14 -11.77 16.03
CA ARG A 169 -6.42 -12.50 16.03
C ARG A 169 -7.17 -12.35 14.69
N LEU A 170 -7.15 -11.16 14.11
CA LEU A 170 -7.85 -10.84 12.86
C LEU A 170 -7.18 -11.55 11.68
N PHE A 171 -5.85 -11.49 11.61
CA PHE A 171 -5.09 -12.13 10.54
C PHE A 171 -5.08 -13.66 10.63
N LYS A 172 -5.02 -14.22 11.84
CA LYS A 172 -5.13 -15.68 12.05
C LYS A 172 -6.44 -16.26 11.51
N ARG A 173 -7.57 -15.56 11.71
CA ARG A 173 -8.86 -15.98 11.15
C ARG A 173 -8.86 -16.01 9.61
N SER A 174 -8.04 -15.20 8.99
CA SER A 174 -7.85 -15.16 7.53
C SER A 174 -6.75 -16.12 7.03
N GLY A 175 -6.21 -16.98 7.89
CA GLY A 175 -5.15 -17.94 7.55
C GLY A 175 -3.78 -17.29 7.32
N ALA A 176 -3.59 -16.06 7.78
CA ALA A 176 -2.39 -15.25 7.67
C ALA A 176 -1.71 -15.06 9.04
N HIS A 177 -0.54 -14.46 9.06
CA HIS A 177 0.25 -14.23 10.27
C HIS A 177 0.07 -12.79 10.79
N GLY A 178 0.04 -12.59 12.11
CA GLY A 178 -0.07 -11.25 12.73
C GLY A 178 1.03 -10.28 12.30
N LYS A 179 2.25 -10.73 12.00
CA LYS A 179 3.31 -9.90 11.44
C LYS A 179 2.95 -9.28 10.07
N GLN A 180 1.93 -9.80 9.36
CA GLN A 180 1.43 -9.21 8.11
C GLN A 180 0.86 -7.81 8.34
N SER A 181 0.34 -7.51 9.53
CA SER A 181 -0.11 -6.16 9.89
C SER A 181 1.01 -5.12 9.81
N LEU A 182 2.25 -5.51 10.12
CA LEU A 182 3.42 -4.63 10.02
C LEU A 182 3.77 -4.33 8.56
N THR A 183 3.76 -5.36 7.72
CA THR A 183 4.00 -5.17 6.27
C THR A 183 2.91 -4.33 5.65
N MET A 184 1.66 -4.52 6.07
CA MET A 184 0.51 -3.75 5.66
C MET A 184 0.62 -2.27 6.10
N ALA A 185 1.03 -2.01 7.34
CA ALA A 185 1.27 -0.66 7.84
C ALA A 185 2.36 0.06 7.04
N MET A 186 3.43 -0.63 6.64
CA MET A 186 4.42 -0.09 5.70
C MET A 186 3.86 0.11 4.30
N GLY A 187 2.89 -0.70 3.88
CA GLY A 187 2.20 -0.61 2.59
C GLY A 187 1.47 0.71 2.38
N PHE A 188 0.91 1.28 3.43
CA PHE A 188 0.31 2.62 3.39
C PHE A 188 1.30 3.72 2.96
N GLY A 189 2.58 3.58 3.30
CA GLY A 189 3.61 4.47 2.78
C GLY A 189 4.06 4.06 1.39
N CYS A 190 4.54 2.81 1.24
CA CYS A 190 5.05 2.30 -0.04
C CYS A 190 4.93 0.78 -0.13
N ASN A 191 4.16 0.27 -1.08
CA ASN A 191 4.00 -1.15 -1.31
C ASN A 191 5.32 -1.85 -1.65
N ALA A 192 6.22 -1.20 -2.38
CA ALA A 192 7.54 -1.75 -2.70
C ALA A 192 8.40 -1.99 -1.44
N ALA A 193 8.35 -1.08 -0.47
CA ALA A 193 9.03 -1.23 0.82
C ALA A 193 8.35 -2.29 1.69
N ALA A 194 7.02 -2.35 1.67
CA ALA A 194 6.26 -3.36 2.38
C ALA A 194 6.60 -4.78 1.93
N ILE A 195 6.77 -5.01 0.63
CA ILE A 195 7.21 -6.30 0.09
C ILE A 195 8.58 -6.70 0.65
N MET A 196 9.54 -5.78 0.73
CA MET A 196 10.85 -6.06 1.35
C MET A 196 10.71 -6.40 2.83
N SER A 197 9.79 -5.75 3.55
CA SER A 197 9.56 -6.00 4.97
C SER A 197 8.91 -7.35 5.27
N THR A 198 8.33 -8.04 4.27
CA THR A 198 7.77 -9.39 4.46
C THR A 198 8.80 -10.42 4.91
N ARG A 199 10.09 -10.11 4.82
CA ARG A 199 11.19 -10.93 5.33
C ARG A 199 11.11 -11.21 6.84
N ILE A 200 10.38 -10.38 7.60
CA ILE A 200 10.14 -10.62 9.03
C ILE A 200 9.20 -11.81 9.30
N ILE A 201 8.49 -12.28 8.26
CA ILE A 201 7.61 -13.43 8.34
C ILE A 201 8.44 -14.68 8.01
N GLU A 202 8.59 -15.57 8.98
CA GLU A 202 9.47 -16.73 8.89
C GLU A 202 8.88 -17.82 7.99
N SER A 203 7.57 -18.04 8.07
CA SER A 203 6.87 -19.03 7.26
C SER A 203 6.84 -18.62 5.78
N PRO A 204 7.42 -19.43 4.86
CA PRO A 204 7.40 -19.11 3.43
C PRO A 204 5.98 -18.98 2.86
N ARG A 205 5.02 -19.77 3.37
CA ARG A 205 3.61 -19.72 2.97
C ARG A 205 2.96 -18.41 3.35
N GLU A 206 3.08 -17.99 4.60
CA GLU A 206 2.48 -16.76 5.13
C GLU A 206 3.16 -15.52 4.58
N ARG A 207 4.47 -15.60 4.36
CA ARG A 207 5.21 -14.56 3.65
C ARG A 207 4.68 -14.38 2.23
N MET A 208 4.36 -15.47 1.52
CA MET A 208 3.77 -15.40 0.19
C MET A 208 2.36 -14.80 0.22
N LEU A 209 1.52 -15.16 1.21
CA LEU A 209 0.22 -14.53 1.42
C LEU A 209 0.36 -13.01 1.61
N ALA A 210 1.29 -12.58 2.47
CA ALA A 210 1.56 -11.18 2.71
C ALA A 210 2.01 -10.45 1.42
N ILE A 211 2.88 -11.06 0.61
CA ILE A 211 3.34 -10.50 -0.66
C ILE A 211 2.17 -10.30 -1.64
N LEU A 212 1.32 -11.30 -1.81
CA LEU A 212 0.23 -11.28 -2.79
C LEU A 212 -0.89 -10.30 -2.38
N THR A 213 -1.12 -10.10 -1.09
CA THR A 213 -2.26 -9.30 -0.60
C THR A 213 -1.89 -7.88 -0.16
N ASN A 214 -0.60 -7.57 -0.05
CA ASN A 214 -0.18 -6.22 0.38
C ASN A 214 -0.63 -5.11 -0.57
N ASN A 215 -0.88 -5.42 -1.84
CA ASN A 215 -1.28 -4.44 -2.86
C ASN A 215 -2.67 -3.81 -2.62
N PHE A 216 -3.55 -4.45 -1.84
CA PHE A 216 -4.88 -3.90 -1.53
C PHE A 216 -4.84 -2.75 -0.52
N VAL A 217 -3.67 -2.46 0.05
CA VAL A 217 -3.46 -1.29 0.90
C VAL A 217 -3.08 -0.09 0.02
N PRO A 218 -3.80 1.05 0.13
CA PRO A 218 -3.46 2.23 -0.65
C PRO A 218 -2.10 2.79 -0.20
N CYS A 219 -1.15 2.86 -1.13
CA CYS A 219 0.15 3.48 -0.88
C CYS A 219 0.10 5.00 -1.11
N ASN A 220 1.19 5.69 -0.78
CA ASN A 220 1.30 7.14 -0.94
C ASN A 220 0.91 7.62 -2.34
N GLY A 221 1.30 6.91 -3.40
CA GLY A 221 0.96 7.27 -4.77
C GLY A 221 -0.51 7.09 -5.16
N ARG A 222 -1.31 6.43 -4.35
CA ARG A 222 -2.77 6.28 -4.56
C ARG A 222 -3.58 7.34 -3.82
N TRP A 223 -3.03 7.93 -2.75
CA TRP A 223 -3.75 8.93 -1.95
C TRP A 223 -4.21 10.14 -2.73
N PRO A 224 -3.38 10.77 -3.60
CA PRO A 224 -3.81 11.95 -4.37
C PRO A 224 -5.07 11.66 -5.19
N MET A 225 -5.13 10.52 -5.89
CA MET A 225 -6.30 10.11 -6.66
C MET A 225 -7.54 9.90 -5.78
N LEU A 226 -7.39 9.19 -4.65
CA LEU A 226 -8.50 8.92 -3.74
C LEU A 226 -9.04 10.22 -3.12
N ILE A 227 -8.17 11.12 -2.68
CA ILE A 227 -8.55 12.40 -2.07
C ILE A 227 -9.20 13.31 -3.12
N LEU A 228 -8.61 13.43 -4.32
CA LEU A 228 -9.11 14.25 -5.40
C LEU A 228 -10.54 13.84 -5.79
N MET A 229 -10.75 12.55 -6.08
CA MET A 229 -12.07 12.05 -6.48
C MET A 229 -13.10 12.18 -5.35
N ALA A 230 -12.71 11.88 -4.12
CA ALA A 230 -13.58 12.05 -2.96
C ALA A 230 -13.99 13.53 -2.76
N SER A 231 -13.07 14.48 -2.91
CA SER A 231 -13.35 15.91 -2.73
C SER A 231 -14.19 16.50 -3.85
N LEU A 232 -13.90 16.14 -5.12
CA LEU A 232 -14.56 16.73 -6.29
C LEU A 232 -15.97 16.18 -6.53
N PHE A 233 -16.20 14.89 -6.27
CA PHE A 233 -17.46 14.22 -6.62
C PHE A 233 -18.27 13.74 -5.41
N MET A 234 -17.64 13.09 -4.41
CA MET A 234 -18.38 12.57 -3.26
C MET A 234 -18.75 13.65 -2.25
N ALA A 235 -17.92 14.68 -2.11
CA ALA A 235 -18.17 15.82 -1.22
C ALA A 235 -18.66 17.08 -1.96
N ALA A 236 -19.03 16.97 -3.25
CA ALA A 236 -19.38 18.12 -4.11
C ALA A 236 -20.59 18.94 -3.62
N GLY A 237 -21.50 18.31 -2.86
CA GLY A 237 -22.69 18.98 -2.29
C GLY A 237 -22.45 19.72 -0.97
N TYR A 238 -21.23 19.66 -0.43
CA TYR A 238 -20.89 20.23 0.87
C TYR A 238 -19.82 21.33 0.71
N THR A 239 -19.79 22.28 1.67
CA THR A 239 -18.80 23.37 1.69
C THR A 239 -18.12 23.46 3.05
N GLY A 240 -16.90 24.03 3.06
CA GLY A 240 -16.14 24.28 4.29
C GLY A 240 -15.76 23.00 5.04
N SER A 241 -15.91 23.01 6.37
CA SER A 241 -15.52 21.90 7.24
C SER A 241 -16.31 20.60 6.96
N MET A 242 -17.56 20.69 6.51
CA MET A 242 -18.35 19.52 6.15
C MET A 242 -17.79 18.81 4.91
N GLN A 243 -17.33 19.54 3.91
CA GLN A 243 -16.67 18.96 2.74
C GLN A 243 -15.44 18.14 3.15
N THR A 244 -14.63 18.70 4.04
CA THR A 244 -13.42 18.01 4.57
C THR A 244 -13.78 16.73 5.34
N LEU A 245 -14.83 16.77 6.17
CA LEU A 245 -15.29 15.61 6.92
C LEU A 245 -15.82 14.51 6.01
N VAL A 246 -16.62 14.85 5.01
CA VAL A 246 -17.16 13.86 4.04
C VAL A 246 -16.02 13.26 3.23
N THR A 247 -15.10 14.08 2.72
CA THR A 247 -13.91 13.60 1.99
C THR A 247 -13.10 12.63 2.85
N ALA A 248 -12.81 13.00 4.10
CA ALA A 248 -12.08 12.14 5.03
C ALA A 248 -12.84 10.83 5.30
N GLY A 249 -14.16 10.89 5.49
CA GLY A 249 -15.02 9.73 5.69
C GLY A 249 -14.99 8.76 4.50
N VAL A 250 -15.06 9.27 3.27
CA VAL A 250 -14.96 8.47 2.04
C VAL A 250 -13.59 7.79 1.93
N VAL A 251 -12.52 8.55 2.17
CA VAL A 251 -11.15 8.02 2.12
C VAL A 251 -10.92 6.93 3.18
N VAL A 252 -11.41 7.13 4.41
CA VAL A 252 -11.38 6.11 5.46
C VAL A 252 -12.19 4.88 5.04
N GLY A 253 -13.35 5.07 4.42
CA GLY A 253 -14.14 3.98 3.85
C GLY A 253 -13.36 3.15 2.82
N MET A 254 -12.60 3.81 1.93
CA MET A 254 -11.71 3.13 0.98
C MET A 254 -10.60 2.32 1.67
N VAL A 255 -10.02 2.86 2.74
CA VAL A 255 -9.04 2.12 3.55
C VAL A 255 -9.65 0.86 4.16
N VAL A 256 -10.86 0.98 4.72
CA VAL A 256 -11.58 -0.16 5.30
C VAL A 256 -11.87 -1.22 4.23
N ILE A 257 -12.31 -0.82 3.03
CA ILE A 257 -12.49 -1.73 1.88
C ILE A 257 -11.17 -2.45 1.55
N GLY A 258 -10.05 -1.73 1.48
CA GLY A 258 -8.73 -2.32 1.23
C GLY A 258 -8.32 -3.36 2.28
N VAL A 259 -8.57 -3.07 3.57
CA VAL A 259 -8.32 -4.01 4.68
C VAL A 259 -9.21 -5.26 4.54
N ILE A 260 -10.50 -5.09 4.30
CA ILE A 260 -11.44 -6.20 4.10
C ILE A 260 -11.01 -7.05 2.92
N MET A 261 -10.63 -6.45 1.80
CA MET A 261 -10.13 -7.16 0.62
C MET A 261 -8.85 -7.92 0.91
N THR A 262 -7.90 -7.33 1.65
CA THR A 262 -6.68 -8.01 2.09
C THR A 262 -7.00 -9.28 2.88
N LEU A 263 -7.92 -9.19 3.85
CA LEU A 263 -8.30 -10.33 4.69
C LEU A 263 -9.07 -11.39 3.90
N THR A 264 -10.00 -10.97 3.04
CA THR A 264 -10.80 -11.88 2.21
C THR A 264 -9.92 -12.64 1.22
N VAL A 265 -9.05 -11.94 0.51
CA VAL A 265 -8.13 -12.56 -0.46
C VAL A 265 -7.11 -13.45 0.25
N SER A 266 -6.60 -13.06 1.42
CA SER A 266 -5.74 -13.91 2.25
C SER A 266 -6.46 -15.20 2.63
N TRP A 267 -7.72 -15.11 3.06
CA TRP A 267 -8.53 -16.28 3.40
C TRP A 267 -8.77 -17.20 2.19
N VAL A 268 -9.15 -16.65 1.04
CA VAL A 268 -9.34 -17.43 -0.20
C VAL A 268 -8.04 -18.12 -0.61
N LEU A 269 -6.92 -17.39 -0.65
CA LEU A 269 -5.62 -17.94 -1.02
C LEU A 269 -5.13 -19.00 -0.04
N SER A 270 -5.39 -18.83 1.26
CA SER A 270 -5.01 -19.81 2.29
C SER A 270 -5.75 -21.14 2.15
N LYS A 271 -6.95 -21.12 1.58
CA LYS A 271 -7.76 -22.32 1.32
C LYS A 271 -7.57 -22.91 -0.07
N THR A 272 -7.03 -22.16 -1.02
CA THR A 272 -6.89 -22.59 -2.42
C THR A 272 -5.44 -22.84 -2.82
N ALA A 273 -4.70 -21.80 -3.17
CA ALA A 273 -3.36 -21.89 -3.74
C ALA A 273 -2.26 -22.12 -2.69
N LEU A 274 -2.42 -21.59 -1.47
CA LEU A 274 -1.44 -21.66 -0.39
C LEU A 274 -2.01 -22.40 0.81
N LYS A 275 -2.46 -23.66 0.58
CA LYS A 275 -2.99 -24.53 1.63
C LYS A 275 -1.91 -24.85 2.67
N GLY A 276 -2.30 -24.93 3.94
CA GLY A 276 -1.44 -25.32 5.05
C GLY A 276 -1.95 -24.77 6.37
N VAL A 277 -1.39 -25.28 7.45
CA VAL A 277 -1.72 -24.85 8.82
C VAL A 277 -0.96 -23.55 9.10
N PRO A 278 -1.60 -22.50 9.64
CA PRO A 278 -0.91 -21.30 10.10
C PRO A 278 0.18 -21.65 11.13
N THR A 279 1.29 -20.94 11.06
CA THR A 279 2.34 -21.11 12.08
C THR A 279 1.90 -20.48 13.38
N HIS A 280 2.01 -21.25 14.47
CA HIS A 280 1.85 -20.67 15.82
C HIS A 280 3.12 -19.91 16.17
N TYR A 281 2.95 -18.62 16.32
CA TYR A 281 3.99 -17.73 16.81
C TYR A 281 3.50 -17.07 18.10
N THR A 282 4.16 -17.36 19.18
CA THR A 282 4.04 -16.58 20.40
C THR A 282 4.83 -15.30 20.18
N LEU A 283 4.10 -14.20 20.02
CA LEU A 283 4.73 -12.89 19.82
C LEU A 283 5.35 -12.45 21.15
N GLU A 284 6.65 -12.60 21.28
CA GLU A 284 7.39 -11.98 22.39
C GLU A 284 7.43 -10.48 22.15
N LEU A 285 6.90 -9.72 23.11
CA LEU A 285 6.94 -8.26 23.06
C LEU A 285 8.32 -7.80 23.55
N PRO A 286 9.20 -7.29 22.67
CA PRO A 286 10.49 -6.79 23.07
C PRO A 286 10.33 -5.58 23.99
N PRO A 287 11.23 -5.37 24.97
CA PRO A 287 11.18 -4.20 25.82
C PRO A 287 11.32 -2.91 25.03
N TYR A 288 10.69 -1.83 25.50
CA TYR A 288 10.85 -0.52 24.89
C TYR A 288 12.30 -0.05 24.96
N ARG A 289 12.83 0.39 23.83
CA ARG A 289 14.22 0.87 23.71
C ARG A 289 14.22 2.34 23.29
N LYS A 290 15.09 3.14 23.87
CA LYS A 290 15.31 4.50 23.38
C LYS A 290 16.00 4.43 22.01
N PRO A 291 15.35 4.90 20.92
CA PRO A 291 15.96 4.86 19.59
C PRO A 291 17.14 5.83 19.53
N LYS A 292 18.19 5.44 18.79
CA LYS A 292 19.25 6.38 18.38
C LYS A 292 18.74 7.21 17.21
N VAL A 293 17.99 8.27 17.52
CA VAL A 293 17.18 9.06 16.59
C VAL A 293 17.96 9.43 15.32
N TRP A 294 19.11 10.09 15.46
CA TRP A 294 19.91 10.55 14.32
C TRP A 294 20.35 9.41 13.39
N ASN A 295 20.93 8.35 13.96
CA ASN A 295 21.38 7.20 13.18
C ASN A 295 20.22 6.48 12.49
N THR A 296 19.07 6.41 13.16
CA THR A 296 17.87 5.79 12.59
C THR A 296 17.34 6.61 11.41
N ILE A 297 17.25 7.94 11.56
CA ILE A 297 16.81 8.83 10.49
C ILE A 297 17.72 8.73 9.28
N VAL A 298 19.01 8.91 9.47
CA VAL A 298 20.00 8.88 8.36
C VAL A 298 19.97 7.54 7.63
N ARG A 299 20.00 6.42 8.36
CA ARG A 299 19.95 5.09 7.73
C ARG A 299 18.63 4.83 7.03
N ALA A 300 17.49 5.17 7.65
CA ALA A 300 16.19 4.95 7.02
C ALA A 300 16.03 5.77 5.74
N THR A 301 16.51 7.02 5.73
CA THR A 301 16.46 7.87 4.53
C THR A 301 17.40 7.35 3.44
N LEU A 302 18.65 7.06 3.76
CA LEU A 302 19.62 6.62 2.76
C LEU A 302 19.32 5.22 2.23
N ASP A 303 19.11 4.25 3.12
CA ASP A 303 18.98 2.85 2.72
C ASP A 303 17.63 2.52 2.12
N LYS A 304 16.52 3.13 2.63
CA LYS A 304 15.16 2.84 2.15
C LYS A 304 14.72 3.80 1.05
N SER A 305 14.82 5.13 1.26
CA SER A 305 14.27 6.11 0.31
C SER A 305 15.07 6.15 -0.99
N ILE A 306 16.40 6.26 -0.93
CA ILE A 306 17.24 6.35 -2.14
C ILE A 306 17.19 5.05 -2.94
N TYR A 307 17.18 3.90 -2.26
CA TYR A 307 17.12 2.61 -2.94
C TYR A 307 15.79 2.39 -3.69
N VAL A 308 14.66 2.77 -3.09
CA VAL A 308 13.34 2.71 -3.73
C VAL A 308 13.24 3.72 -4.87
N LEU A 309 13.71 4.95 -4.65
CA LEU A 309 13.73 6.00 -5.67
C LEU A 309 14.54 5.60 -6.92
N LYS A 310 15.77 5.06 -6.73
CA LYS A 310 16.57 4.58 -7.86
C LYS A 310 15.84 3.56 -8.72
N ARG A 311 15.07 2.65 -8.09
CA ARG A 311 14.27 1.67 -8.83
C ARG A 311 13.06 2.29 -9.51
N ALA A 312 12.41 3.26 -8.86
CA ALA A 312 11.29 3.99 -9.44
C ALA A 312 11.72 4.73 -10.71
N ILE A 313 12.87 5.42 -10.69
CA ILE A 313 13.41 6.10 -11.87
C ILE A 313 13.69 5.13 -13.01
N VAL A 314 14.32 3.98 -12.75
CA VAL A 314 14.65 2.98 -13.78
C VAL A 314 13.40 2.45 -14.47
N VAL A 315 12.27 2.35 -13.76
CA VAL A 315 10.99 1.87 -14.33
C VAL A 315 10.19 3.01 -14.95
N ALA A 316 10.20 4.19 -14.33
CA ALA A 316 9.40 5.34 -14.77
C ALA A 316 9.99 6.03 -16.02
N ALA A 317 11.31 6.10 -16.13
CA ALA A 317 11.96 6.77 -17.27
C ALA A 317 11.56 6.22 -18.65
N PRO A 318 11.68 4.90 -18.92
CA PRO A 318 11.27 4.35 -20.21
C PRO A 318 9.75 4.46 -20.43
N ALA A 319 8.95 4.38 -19.39
CA ALA A 319 7.51 4.50 -19.52
C ALA A 319 7.05 5.93 -19.81
N ALA A 320 7.67 6.93 -19.18
CA ALA A 320 7.41 8.34 -19.51
C ALA A 320 7.77 8.66 -20.97
N ALA A 321 8.91 8.15 -21.45
CA ALA A 321 9.29 8.27 -22.85
C ALA A 321 8.27 7.58 -23.78
N LEU A 322 7.81 6.37 -23.43
CA LEU A 322 6.78 5.65 -24.19
C LEU A 322 5.46 6.42 -24.22
N THR A 323 5.02 6.96 -23.07
CA THR A 323 3.80 7.77 -22.97
C THR A 323 3.89 9.00 -23.87
N TRP A 324 5.04 9.69 -23.86
CA TRP A 324 5.27 10.81 -24.76
C TRP A 324 5.21 10.39 -26.21
N LEU A 325 5.84 9.27 -26.61
CA LEU A 325 5.80 8.75 -27.98
C LEU A 325 4.36 8.45 -28.42
N LEU A 326 3.58 7.78 -27.58
CA LEU A 326 2.17 7.48 -27.89
C LEU A 326 1.33 8.75 -28.06
N ALA A 327 1.60 9.79 -27.29
CA ALA A 327 0.88 11.05 -27.35
C ALA A 327 1.26 11.92 -28.59
N ASN A 328 2.50 11.81 -29.08
CA ASN A 328 3.05 12.70 -30.10
C ASN A 328 3.29 12.02 -31.46
N ILE A 329 3.05 10.73 -31.61
CA ILE A 329 3.05 10.06 -32.91
C ILE A 329 1.62 10.05 -33.44
N PHE A 330 1.41 10.69 -34.58
CA PHE A 330 0.12 10.80 -35.24
C PHE A 330 0.05 9.85 -36.42
N ILE A 331 -1.10 9.17 -36.61
CA ILE A 331 -1.47 8.41 -37.78
C ILE A 331 -2.69 9.10 -38.40
N GLY A 332 -2.49 9.86 -39.47
CA GLY A 332 -3.50 10.82 -39.93
C GLY A 332 -3.70 11.96 -38.95
N ASP A 333 -4.94 12.23 -38.57
CA ASP A 333 -5.30 13.33 -37.66
C ASP A 333 -5.38 12.91 -36.19
N THR A 334 -5.10 11.64 -35.86
CA THR A 334 -5.25 11.09 -34.50
C THR A 334 -3.92 10.59 -33.94
N SER A 335 -3.64 10.84 -32.66
CA SER A 335 -2.47 10.32 -31.99
C SER A 335 -2.60 8.80 -31.71
N LEU A 336 -1.47 8.10 -31.60
CA LEU A 336 -1.44 6.69 -31.18
C LEU A 336 -2.09 6.49 -29.82
N LEU A 337 -1.96 7.46 -28.93
CA LEU A 337 -2.63 7.44 -27.61
C LEU A 337 -4.14 7.37 -27.79
N MET A 338 -4.71 8.15 -28.73
CA MET A 338 -6.15 8.17 -28.97
C MET A 338 -6.65 6.85 -29.57
N TYR A 339 -5.86 6.21 -30.45
CA TYR A 339 -6.17 4.85 -30.91
C TYR A 339 -6.21 3.85 -29.76
N PHE A 340 -5.23 3.95 -28.85
CA PHE A 340 -5.16 3.09 -27.67
C PHE A 340 -6.35 3.33 -26.71
N VAL A 341 -6.71 4.59 -26.47
CA VAL A 341 -7.89 4.96 -25.69
C VAL A 341 -9.18 4.41 -26.30
N ASN A 342 -9.39 4.62 -27.61
CA ASN A 342 -10.57 4.14 -28.32
C ASN A 342 -10.68 2.60 -28.33
N PHE A 343 -9.56 1.90 -28.36
CA PHE A 343 -9.53 0.46 -28.22
C PHE A 343 -9.96 -0.02 -26.85
N LEU A 344 -9.60 0.71 -25.78
CA LEU A 344 -9.94 0.37 -24.39
C LEU A 344 -11.35 0.82 -23.99
N ASP A 345 -11.90 1.82 -24.66
CA ASP A 345 -13.13 2.50 -24.28
C ASP A 345 -14.36 1.57 -24.13
N PRO A 346 -14.63 0.62 -25.05
CA PRO A 346 -15.75 -0.32 -24.89
C PRO A 346 -15.64 -1.16 -23.63
N PHE A 347 -14.44 -1.59 -23.27
CA PHE A 347 -14.18 -2.36 -22.07
C PHE A 347 -14.27 -1.46 -20.81
N ALA A 348 -13.71 -0.27 -20.87
CA ALA A 348 -13.73 0.70 -19.76
C ALA A 348 -15.17 1.08 -19.38
N LYS A 349 -16.05 1.32 -20.37
CA LYS A 349 -17.46 1.64 -20.14
C LYS A 349 -18.23 0.54 -19.39
N MET A 350 -17.90 -0.73 -19.62
CA MET A 350 -18.47 -1.84 -18.83
C MET A 350 -18.12 -1.78 -17.36
N LEU A 351 -17.00 -1.14 -17.02
CA LEU A 351 -16.52 -0.96 -15.66
C LEU A 351 -17.00 0.37 -15.05
N GLY A 352 -17.81 1.16 -15.78
CA GLY A 352 -18.20 2.52 -15.38
C GLY A 352 -17.02 3.51 -15.37
N LEU A 353 -16.01 3.23 -16.19
CA LEU A 353 -14.85 4.07 -16.47
C LEU A 353 -14.89 4.53 -17.92
N ASP A 354 -13.96 5.36 -18.36
CA ASP A 354 -13.74 5.66 -19.75
C ASP A 354 -12.38 5.11 -20.24
N GLY A 355 -12.16 5.16 -21.55
CA GLY A 355 -10.92 4.68 -22.17
C GLY A 355 -9.69 5.47 -21.71
N PHE A 356 -9.83 6.77 -21.40
CA PHE A 356 -8.75 7.61 -20.90
C PHE A 356 -8.30 7.22 -19.51
N ILE A 357 -9.26 6.94 -18.60
CA ILE A 357 -8.98 6.48 -17.24
C ILE A 357 -8.20 5.17 -17.28
N LEU A 358 -8.68 4.19 -18.06
CA LEU A 358 -8.04 2.89 -18.13
C LEU A 358 -6.65 2.97 -18.79
N ALA A 359 -6.51 3.77 -19.84
CA ALA A 359 -5.20 4.05 -20.47
C ALA A 359 -4.23 4.72 -19.48
N ALA A 360 -4.70 5.70 -18.68
CA ALA A 360 -3.89 6.36 -17.68
C ALA A 360 -3.38 5.38 -16.61
N PHE A 361 -4.21 4.44 -16.14
CA PHE A 361 -3.76 3.39 -15.21
C PHE A 361 -2.74 2.44 -15.83
N ILE A 362 -2.91 2.05 -17.09
CA ILE A 362 -1.97 1.16 -17.79
C ILE A 362 -0.63 1.85 -18.00
N LEU A 363 -0.64 3.09 -18.49
CA LEU A 363 0.57 3.89 -18.70
C LEU A 363 1.20 4.34 -17.38
N GLY A 364 0.39 4.50 -16.33
CA GLY A 364 0.81 4.79 -14.96
C GLY A 364 1.35 3.59 -14.17
N LEU A 365 1.41 2.39 -14.78
CA LEU A 365 1.97 1.19 -14.14
C LEU A 365 3.36 1.39 -13.51
N PRO A 366 4.28 2.18 -14.05
CA PRO A 366 5.57 2.43 -13.42
C PRO A 366 5.47 3.05 -12.03
N ALA A 367 4.57 4.04 -11.89
CA ALA A 367 4.37 4.81 -10.67
C ALA A 367 2.93 5.32 -10.63
N ASN A 368 2.19 4.98 -9.58
CA ASN A 368 0.77 5.35 -9.45
C ASN A 368 0.55 6.88 -9.37
N GLU A 369 1.57 7.62 -8.99
CA GLU A 369 1.57 9.07 -8.87
C GLU A 369 1.34 9.77 -10.21
N ILE A 370 1.79 9.18 -11.32
CA ILE A 370 1.69 9.79 -12.65
C ILE A 370 0.34 9.54 -13.34
N VAL A 371 -0.56 8.78 -12.73
CA VAL A 371 -1.89 8.47 -13.32
C VAL A 371 -2.70 9.75 -13.56
N ILE A 372 -2.76 10.66 -12.57
CA ILE A 372 -3.48 11.94 -12.72
C ILE A 372 -2.85 12.81 -13.81
N PRO A 373 -1.53 13.09 -13.81
CA PRO A 373 -0.90 13.86 -14.88
C PRO A 373 -1.11 13.26 -16.29
N ILE A 374 -1.08 11.92 -16.44
CA ILE A 374 -1.37 11.25 -17.71
C ILE A 374 -2.83 11.45 -18.12
N LEU A 375 -3.76 11.33 -17.17
CA LEU A 375 -5.18 11.54 -17.42
C LEU A 375 -5.47 12.98 -17.89
N LEU A 376 -4.92 13.97 -17.20
CA LEU A 376 -5.04 15.38 -17.55
C LEU A 376 -4.41 15.68 -18.94
N MET A 377 -3.19 15.18 -19.16
CA MET A 377 -2.53 15.26 -20.48
C MET A 377 -3.41 14.70 -21.60
N SER A 378 -4.04 13.54 -21.34
CA SER A 378 -4.84 12.83 -22.35
C SER A 378 -6.12 13.60 -22.68
N TYR A 379 -6.82 14.14 -21.70
CA TYR A 379 -8.03 14.97 -21.92
C TYR A 379 -7.71 16.31 -22.61
N LEU A 380 -6.63 16.95 -22.21
CA LEU A 380 -6.22 18.23 -22.79
C LEU A 380 -5.48 18.09 -24.12
N SER A 381 -5.10 16.87 -24.50
CA SER A 381 -4.29 16.57 -25.71
C SER A 381 -3.00 17.41 -25.78
N THR A 382 -2.37 17.70 -24.64
CA THR A 382 -1.18 18.57 -24.55
C THR A 382 0.10 17.89 -25.03
N GLY A 383 0.08 16.58 -25.20
CA GLY A 383 1.26 15.79 -25.66
C GLY A 383 2.40 15.66 -24.64
N ALA A 384 2.30 16.29 -23.46
CA ALA A 384 3.27 16.20 -22.38
C ALA A 384 2.54 16.15 -21.03
N LEU A 385 3.15 15.52 -20.01
CA LEU A 385 2.59 15.44 -18.67
C LEU A 385 2.21 16.83 -18.15
N THR A 386 0.97 16.97 -17.70
CA THR A 386 0.38 18.25 -17.30
C THR A 386 -0.13 18.14 -15.87
N GLU A 387 0.19 19.13 -15.06
CA GLU A 387 -0.35 19.32 -13.71
C GLU A 387 -1.22 20.58 -13.70
N ILE A 388 -2.33 20.52 -13.00
CA ILE A 388 -3.26 21.65 -12.82
C ILE A 388 -3.45 21.80 -11.30
N ASP A 389 -3.16 23.00 -10.78
CA ASP A 389 -3.27 23.29 -9.35
C ASP A 389 -4.69 23.70 -8.94
N ASP A 390 -5.49 24.20 -9.89
CA ASP A 390 -6.85 24.68 -9.62
C ASP A 390 -7.87 23.52 -9.64
N PHE A 391 -8.38 23.20 -8.46
CA PHE A 391 -9.41 22.16 -8.27
C PHE A 391 -10.67 22.39 -9.11
N ASN A 392 -11.06 23.65 -9.34
CA ASN A 392 -12.25 23.96 -10.14
C ASN A 392 -12.02 23.68 -11.62
N GLN A 393 -10.83 23.98 -12.13
CA GLN A 393 -10.46 23.65 -13.51
C GLN A 393 -10.45 22.14 -13.73
N ILE A 394 -9.88 21.36 -12.81
CA ILE A 394 -9.90 19.89 -12.87
C ILE A 394 -11.34 19.36 -12.86
N LYS A 395 -12.18 19.90 -11.95
CA LYS A 395 -13.59 19.50 -11.85
C LYS A 395 -14.34 19.73 -13.15
N ASN A 396 -14.20 20.94 -13.73
CA ASN A 396 -14.87 21.29 -14.97
C ASN A 396 -14.40 20.39 -16.12
N LEU A 397 -13.09 20.16 -16.24
CA LEU A 397 -12.52 19.26 -17.24
C LEU A 397 -13.11 17.83 -17.14
N PHE A 398 -13.26 17.30 -15.94
CA PHE A 398 -13.84 15.97 -15.75
C PHE A 398 -15.36 15.96 -16.09
N LEU A 399 -16.10 17.00 -15.68
CA LEU A 399 -17.53 17.11 -16.00
C LEU A 399 -17.79 17.25 -17.51
N GLU A 400 -16.96 18.03 -18.22
CA GLU A 400 -17.00 18.17 -19.68
C GLU A 400 -16.72 16.84 -20.40
N ASN A 401 -15.90 15.99 -19.81
CA ASN A 401 -15.63 14.63 -20.31
C ASN A 401 -16.64 13.58 -19.80
N GLY A 402 -17.79 14.00 -19.26
CA GLY A 402 -18.89 13.12 -18.89
C GLY A 402 -18.72 12.34 -17.59
N TRP A 403 -17.82 12.80 -16.69
CA TRP A 403 -17.68 12.15 -15.40
C TRP A 403 -18.90 12.30 -14.53
N THR A 404 -19.32 11.20 -13.94
CA THR A 404 -20.39 11.13 -12.92
C THR A 404 -19.79 10.75 -11.57
N TRP A 405 -20.62 10.80 -10.52
CA TRP A 405 -20.23 10.29 -9.20
C TRP A 405 -19.86 8.79 -9.26
N LEU A 406 -20.53 8.01 -10.14
CA LEU A 406 -20.22 6.60 -10.35
C LEU A 406 -18.84 6.40 -10.97
N THR A 407 -18.51 7.21 -12.00
CA THR A 407 -17.17 7.18 -12.62
C THR A 407 -16.09 7.48 -11.60
N ALA A 408 -16.30 8.49 -10.74
CA ALA A 408 -15.34 8.83 -9.68
C ALA A 408 -15.24 7.70 -8.63
N LEU A 409 -16.35 7.09 -8.21
CA LEU A 409 -16.35 5.95 -7.29
C LEU A 409 -15.60 4.75 -7.88
N ASN A 410 -15.87 4.40 -9.14
CA ASN A 410 -15.21 3.28 -9.80
C ASN A 410 -13.72 3.56 -10.05
N THR A 411 -13.35 4.81 -10.33
CA THR A 411 -11.94 5.22 -10.42
C THR A 411 -11.23 5.05 -9.08
N MET A 412 -11.87 5.40 -7.95
CA MET A 412 -11.31 5.17 -6.62
C MET A 412 -11.19 3.67 -6.31
N LEU A 413 -12.23 2.87 -6.60
CA LEU A 413 -12.21 1.42 -6.39
C LEU A 413 -11.16 0.74 -7.26
N PHE A 414 -11.06 1.13 -8.53
CA PHE A 414 -10.04 0.61 -9.44
C PHE A 414 -8.64 1.01 -8.98
N SER A 415 -8.43 2.28 -8.59
CA SER A 415 -7.16 2.76 -8.03
C SER A 415 -6.74 1.98 -6.78
N LEU A 416 -7.69 1.63 -5.91
CA LEU A 416 -7.42 0.87 -4.70
C LEU A 416 -7.04 -0.59 -4.98
N LEU A 417 -7.74 -1.25 -5.92
CA LEU A 417 -7.71 -2.70 -6.09
C LEU A 417 -6.90 -3.18 -7.28
N HIS A 418 -6.49 -2.29 -8.22
CA HIS A 418 -5.77 -2.68 -9.43
C HIS A 418 -4.34 -3.20 -9.14
N PHE A 419 -3.64 -3.57 -10.20
CA PHE A 419 -2.28 -4.12 -10.13
C PHE A 419 -1.29 -3.22 -9.37
N PRO A 420 -0.23 -3.80 -8.74
CA PRO A 420 0.83 -3.04 -8.10
C PRO A 420 1.71 -2.31 -9.12
N CYS A 421 2.31 -1.19 -8.71
CA CYS A 421 3.23 -0.45 -9.57
C CYS A 421 4.46 -1.29 -9.95
N GLY A 422 5.12 -0.92 -11.05
CA GLY A 422 6.27 -1.63 -11.61
C GLY A 422 7.41 -1.84 -10.61
N THR A 423 7.69 -0.83 -9.77
CA THR A 423 8.69 -0.94 -8.70
C THR A 423 8.34 -2.04 -7.69
N THR A 424 7.05 -2.18 -7.36
CA THR A 424 6.57 -3.25 -6.47
C THR A 424 6.71 -4.62 -7.14
N LEU A 425 6.36 -4.75 -8.43
CA LEU A 425 6.53 -6.00 -9.19
C LEU A 425 7.98 -6.45 -9.26
N VAL A 426 8.92 -5.53 -9.50
CA VAL A 426 10.36 -5.82 -9.47
C VAL A 426 10.79 -6.32 -8.08
N ASN A 427 10.26 -5.74 -7.01
CA ASN A 427 10.56 -6.21 -5.64
C ASN A 427 9.97 -7.58 -5.38
N ILE A 428 8.73 -7.84 -5.81
CA ILE A 428 8.09 -9.17 -5.69
C ILE A 428 8.94 -10.22 -6.41
N TYR A 429 9.38 -9.95 -7.64
CA TYR A 429 10.26 -10.87 -8.36
C TYR A 429 11.57 -11.14 -7.61
N LYS A 430 12.17 -10.10 -7.03
CA LYS A 430 13.42 -10.24 -6.26
C LYS A 430 13.24 -11.04 -4.97
N GLU A 431 12.09 -10.90 -4.29
CA GLU A 431 11.81 -11.62 -3.04
C GLU A 431 11.36 -13.07 -3.29
N THR A 432 10.60 -13.31 -4.36
CA THR A 432 10.04 -14.64 -4.66
C THR A 432 10.92 -15.48 -5.58
N LYS A 433 11.80 -14.83 -6.37
CA LYS A 433 12.61 -15.43 -7.45
C LYS A 433 11.76 -16.24 -8.44
N SER A 434 10.49 -15.87 -8.62
CA SER A 434 9.52 -16.60 -9.43
C SER A 434 8.66 -15.68 -10.29
N ALA A 435 8.74 -15.85 -11.61
CA ALA A 435 7.89 -15.13 -12.55
C ALA A 435 6.40 -15.47 -12.35
N LYS A 436 6.09 -16.73 -11.99
CA LYS A 436 4.71 -17.18 -11.71
C LYS A 436 4.07 -16.37 -10.57
N TRP A 437 4.74 -16.22 -9.44
CA TRP A 437 4.21 -15.47 -8.31
C TRP A 437 4.15 -13.97 -8.58
N THR A 438 5.10 -13.43 -9.36
CA THR A 438 5.05 -12.04 -9.81
C THR A 438 3.86 -11.80 -10.73
N PHE A 439 3.61 -12.70 -11.67
CA PHE A 439 2.42 -12.61 -12.53
C PHE A 439 1.11 -12.73 -11.74
N LEU A 440 1.03 -13.66 -10.77
CA LEU A 440 -0.15 -13.78 -9.91
C LEU A 440 -0.38 -12.54 -9.05
N SER A 441 0.68 -11.88 -8.58
CA SER A 441 0.56 -10.63 -7.83
C SER A 441 0.07 -9.45 -8.67
N PHE A 442 0.22 -9.52 -9.99
CA PHE A 442 -0.38 -8.60 -10.96
C PHE A 442 -1.83 -9.00 -11.29
N ALA A 443 -2.04 -10.27 -11.61
CA ALA A 443 -3.32 -10.76 -12.13
C ALA A 443 -4.43 -10.76 -11.07
N ILE A 444 -4.15 -11.20 -9.83
CA ILE A 444 -5.16 -11.30 -8.77
C ILE A 444 -5.79 -9.94 -8.47
N PRO A 445 -5.04 -8.88 -8.14
CA PRO A 445 -5.63 -7.57 -7.90
C PRO A 445 -6.36 -7.02 -9.12
N THR A 446 -5.82 -7.19 -10.32
CA THR A 446 -6.44 -6.72 -11.56
C THR A 446 -7.82 -7.34 -11.78
N VAL A 447 -7.91 -8.67 -11.66
CA VAL A 447 -9.18 -9.39 -11.82
C VAL A 447 -10.19 -8.94 -10.75
N ILE A 448 -9.75 -8.76 -9.51
CA ILE A 448 -10.61 -8.27 -8.43
C ILE A 448 -11.09 -6.86 -8.72
N ALA A 449 -10.21 -5.96 -9.17
CA ALA A 449 -10.59 -4.59 -9.54
C ALA A 449 -11.65 -4.59 -10.65
N ILE A 450 -11.47 -5.38 -11.70
CA ILE A 450 -12.42 -5.54 -12.80
C ILE A 450 -13.76 -6.05 -12.28
N ILE A 451 -13.77 -7.11 -11.46
CA ILE A 451 -15.02 -7.67 -10.92
C ILE A 451 -15.75 -6.66 -10.04
N VAL A 452 -15.02 -5.98 -9.13
CA VAL A 452 -15.63 -5.04 -8.19
C VAL A 452 -16.22 -3.83 -8.91
N THR A 453 -15.48 -3.23 -9.86
CA THR A 453 -15.96 -2.08 -10.63
C THR A 453 -17.12 -2.45 -11.57
N PHE A 454 -17.05 -3.62 -12.22
CA PHE A 454 -18.15 -4.15 -13.02
C PHE A 454 -19.42 -4.34 -12.17
N LEU A 455 -19.31 -5.02 -11.03
CA LEU A 455 -20.45 -5.23 -10.13
C LEU A 455 -21.00 -3.91 -9.58
N SER A 456 -20.14 -2.96 -9.23
CA SER A 456 -20.55 -1.62 -8.81
C SER A 456 -21.36 -0.92 -9.89
N THR A 457 -20.90 -0.95 -11.13
CA THR A 457 -21.59 -0.36 -12.29
C THR A 457 -22.95 -1.00 -12.52
N GLN A 458 -23.00 -2.34 -12.58
CA GLN A 458 -24.25 -3.06 -12.80
C GLN A 458 -25.27 -2.83 -11.68
N LEU A 459 -24.81 -2.79 -10.42
CA LEU A 459 -25.68 -2.53 -9.27
C LEU A 459 -26.32 -1.14 -9.34
N VAL A 460 -25.53 -0.11 -9.67
CA VAL A 460 -26.00 1.28 -9.75
C VAL A 460 -26.97 1.45 -10.91
N HIS A 461 -26.70 0.86 -12.08
CA HIS A 461 -27.64 0.86 -13.20
C HIS A 461 -28.93 0.11 -12.88
N TRP A 462 -28.85 -1.04 -12.20
CA TRP A 462 -30.05 -1.80 -11.79
C TRP A 462 -30.93 -1.03 -10.80
N LEU A 463 -30.28 -0.23 -9.92
CA LEU A 463 -31.01 0.65 -8.97
C LEU A 463 -31.54 1.94 -9.62
N GLY A 464 -31.20 2.22 -10.88
CA GLY A 464 -31.63 3.42 -11.61
C GLY A 464 -31.11 4.73 -11.04
N LEU A 465 -29.90 4.69 -10.43
CA LEU A 465 -29.29 5.85 -9.79
C LEU A 465 -28.42 6.69 -10.73
N VAL A 466 -28.14 6.19 -11.93
CA VAL A 466 -27.39 6.86 -13.03
C VAL A 466 -27.98 6.39 -14.36
#